data_9bfe993a1564deac81e1895996e68bf3
#
_entry.id   9bfe993a1564deac81e1895996e68bf3
#
_cell.length_a   1.000
_cell.length_b   1.000
_cell.length_c   1.000
_cell.angle_alpha   90.00
_cell.angle_beta   90.00
_cell.angle_gamma   90.00
#
_symmetry.space_group_name_H-M   'P 1'
#
loop_
_entity.id
_entity.type
_entity.pdbx_description
1 polymer ?
#
loop_
_entity_poly.entity_id
_entity_poly.type
_entity_poly.pdbx_seq_one_letter_code
_entity_poly.pdbx_strand_id
1 'polypeptide(L)'
;YLSDRGRIFSDVRLYDQEGTGVSFYTNREDSLAQQDMTIELSRINLQEFRRILPYIPDMKGWLGGEVHYVDKDNQVMFSGDVRLDEFVYEGSPLGDWEMNGVYLPGNNDEHHVDGFILHNGIEIAHAGGLYQTDSQGNEDISADMELNEFPLYIINPFVPEKMVEFGGKMNGTLAMSGSPMKPALNGTLGLDSVVMALPDMSLRFRFDDKPVQMVDSRLTFNDFSIYAQGKSPFTINGDVIPATHHQNVPDDNIGKGNCTLYVALF
;
A
#
# COMPACT_ATOMS: atom_id res chain seq x y z
N TYR A 1 -34.87 -7.29 -10.73
CA TYR A 1 -35.91 -6.34 -11.18
C TYR A 1 -35.24 -5.15 -11.86
N LEU A 2 -35.63 -4.86 -13.09
CA LEU A 2 -35.16 -3.71 -13.87
C LEU A 2 -36.27 -2.64 -13.85
N SER A 3 -35.92 -1.41 -13.53
CA SER A 3 -36.84 -0.28 -13.63
C SER A 3 -36.93 0.23 -15.08
N ASP A 4 -37.93 1.08 -15.35
CA ASP A 4 -38.11 1.76 -16.66
C ASP A 4 -36.90 2.65 -17.07
N ARG A 5 -36.00 2.95 -16.12
CA ARG A 5 -34.76 3.70 -16.33
C ARG A 5 -33.52 2.81 -16.44
N GLY A 6 -33.68 1.50 -16.54
CA GLY A 6 -32.57 0.55 -16.56
C GLY A 6 -31.88 0.28 -15.23
N ARG A 7 -32.36 0.88 -14.13
CA ARG A 7 -31.81 0.64 -12.79
C ARG A 7 -32.05 -0.81 -12.38
N ILE A 8 -31.02 -1.48 -11.93
CA ILE A 8 -31.07 -2.84 -11.41
C ILE A 8 -31.40 -2.74 -9.91
N PHE A 9 -32.46 -3.43 -9.49
CA PHE A 9 -32.76 -3.62 -8.07
C PHE A 9 -32.40 -5.04 -7.67
N SER A 10 -31.51 -5.15 -6.75
CA SER A 10 -31.02 -6.42 -6.19
C SER A 10 -31.09 -6.37 -4.68
N ASP A 11 -31.39 -7.50 -4.06
CA ASP A 11 -31.20 -7.74 -2.62
C ASP A 11 -30.89 -9.24 -2.50
N VAL A 12 -29.61 -9.57 -2.58
CA VAL A 12 -29.10 -10.93 -2.46
C VAL A 12 -28.26 -11.00 -1.20
N ARG A 13 -28.62 -11.90 -0.30
CA ARG A 13 -27.92 -12.12 0.96
C ARG A 13 -27.65 -13.59 1.14
N LEU A 14 -26.39 -13.95 1.18
CA LEU A 14 -25.92 -15.32 1.30
C LEU A 14 -25.11 -15.42 2.58
N TYR A 15 -25.73 -15.91 3.63
CA TYR A 15 -25.09 -16.10 4.92
C TYR A 15 -25.22 -17.55 5.38
N ASP A 16 -24.21 -18.04 6.06
CA ASP A 16 -24.30 -19.28 6.82
C ASP A 16 -24.94 -19.05 8.19
N GLN A 17 -25.01 -20.11 9.01
CA GLN A 17 -25.59 -20.06 10.35
C GLN A 17 -24.77 -19.24 11.34
N GLU A 18 -23.50 -18.97 11.03
CA GLU A 18 -22.55 -18.23 11.88
C GLU A 18 -22.49 -16.75 11.49
N GLY A 19 -23.21 -16.34 10.45
CA GLY A 19 -23.22 -14.98 9.93
C GLY A 19 -22.07 -14.66 8.99
N THR A 20 -21.35 -15.68 8.51
CA THR A 20 -20.35 -15.54 7.45
C THR A 20 -21.06 -15.46 6.11
N GLY A 21 -20.74 -14.46 5.31
CA GLY A 21 -21.43 -14.37 4.03
C GLY A 21 -21.12 -13.13 3.21
N VAL A 22 -21.89 -13.03 2.14
CA VAL A 22 -21.81 -11.91 1.18
C VAL A 22 -23.23 -11.40 0.96
N SER A 23 -23.39 -10.08 1.00
CA SER A 23 -24.60 -9.45 0.52
C SER A 23 -24.30 -8.48 -0.63
N PHE A 24 -25.28 -8.35 -1.48
CA PHE A 24 -25.28 -7.48 -2.62
C PHE A 24 -26.66 -6.87 -2.77
N TYR A 25 -26.79 -5.59 -2.52
CA TYR A 25 -28.08 -4.94 -2.52
C TYR A 25 -28.05 -3.54 -3.10
N THR A 26 -29.19 -3.12 -3.61
CA THR A 26 -29.39 -1.78 -4.15
C THR A 26 -29.87 -0.86 -3.05
N ASN A 27 -29.19 0.24 -2.83
CA ASN A 27 -29.62 1.32 -1.96
C ASN A 27 -30.76 2.10 -2.62
N ARG A 28 -31.68 2.60 -1.82
CA ARG A 28 -32.86 3.33 -2.32
C ARG A 28 -32.88 4.80 -1.91
N GLU A 29 -31.82 5.23 -1.22
CA GLU A 29 -31.75 6.56 -0.63
C GLU A 29 -31.58 7.66 -1.68
N ASP A 30 -30.75 7.48 -2.69
CA ASP A 30 -30.60 8.43 -3.78
C ASP A 30 -31.50 8.04 -4.98
N SER A 31 -32.63 8.74 -5.08
CA SER A 31 -33.56 8.54 -6.20
C SER A 31 -33.06 9.10 -7.54
N LEU A 32 -31.99 9.90 -7.53
CA LEU A 32 -31.39 10.52 -8.72
C LEU A 32 -30.26 9.67 -9.29
N ALA A 33 -29.65 8.76 -8.52
CA ALA A 33 -28.65 7.86 -9.03
C ALA A 33 -29.23 6.90 -10.07
N GLN A 34 -28.49 6.64 -11.13
CA GLN A 34 -28.82 5.60 -12.12
C GLN A 34 -28.64 4.22 -11.49
N GLN A 35 -27.59 4.05 -10.71
CA GLN A 35 -27.34 2.87 -9.91
C GLN A 35 -26.71 3.26 -8.56
N ASP A 36 -27.10 2.58 -7.50
CA ASP A 36 -26.56 2.75 -6.14
C ASP A 36 -26.58 1.38 -5.45
N MET A 37 -25.42 0.80 -5.24
CA MET A 37 -25.28 -0.59 -4.82
C MET A 37 -24.24 -0.74 -3.73
N THR A 38 -24.48 -1.67 -2.83
CA THR A 38 -23.51 -2.07 -1.81
C THR A 38 -23.18 -3.55 -1.95
N ILE A 39 -21.92 -3.87 -1.87
CA ILE A 39 -21.39 -5.22 -1.65
C ILE A 39 -20.85 -5.25 -0.24
N GLU A 40 -21.36 -6.15 0.58
CA GLU A 40 -20.90 -6.34 1.96
C GLU A 40 -20.30 -7.73 2.11
N LEU A 41 -19.16 -7.81 2.76
CA LEU A 41 -18.48 -9.03 3.16
C LEU A 41 -18.55 -9.16 4.68
N SER A 42 -19.11 -10.25 5.18
CA SER A 42 -19.26 -10.49 6.61
C SER A 42 -18.45 -11.71 7.02
N ARG A 43 -17.39 -11.49 7.79
CA ARG A 43 -16.59 -12.55 8.44
C ARG A 43 -16.17 -13.68 7.50
N ILE A 44 -15.65 -13.37 6.32
CA ILE A 44 -15.14 -14.37 5.40
C ILE A 44 -13.81 -14.94 5.94
N ASN A 45 -13.77 -16.25 6.14
CA ASN A 45 -12.56 -16.93 6.58
C ASN A 45 -11.51 -17.00 5.45
N LEU A 46 -10.36 -16.37 5.63
CA LEU A 46 -9.31 -16.33 4.60
C LEU A 46 -8.75 -17.73 4.26
N GLN A 47 -8.77 -18.68 5.21
CA GLN A 47 -8.29 -20.03 4.94
C GLN A 47 -9.13 -20.78 3.89
N GLU A 48 -10.41 -20.41 3.75
CA GLU A 48 -11.29 -21.04 2.77
C GLU A 48 -10.89 -20.72 1.33
N PHE A 49 -10.25 -19.55 1.10
CA PHE A 49 -9.76 -19.20 -0.24
C PHE A 49 -8.73 -20.19 -0.75
N ARG A 50 -7.89 -20.76 0.12
CA ARG A 50 -6.88 -21.74 -0.28
C ARG A 50 -7.48 -23.03 -0.84
N ARG A 51 -8.71 -23.37 -0.45
CA ARG A 51 -9.43 -24.53 -1.01
C ARG A 51 -9.82 -24.31 -2.48
N ILE A 52 -10.06 -23.04 -2.84
CA ILE A 52 -10.49 -22.66 -4.19
C ILE A 52 -9.26 -22.27 -5.03
N LEU A 53 -8.29 -21.62 -4.41
CA LEU A 53 -7.08 -21.09 -5.04
C LEU A 53 -5.83 -21.65 -4.31
N PRO A 54 -5.40 -22.89 -4.65
CA PRO A 54 -4.34 -23.57 -3.90
C PRO A 54 -2.95 -22.92 -4.02
N TYR A 55 -2.78 -21.96 -4.93
CA TYR A 55 -1.51 -21.29 -5.18
C TYR A 55 -1.34 -19.97 -4.39
N ILE A 56 -2.35 -19.55 -3.63
CA ILE A 56 -2.21 -18.36 -2.79
C ILE A 56 -1.39 -18.68 -1.52
N PRO A 57 -0.71 -17.67 -0.95
CA PRO A 57 -0.02 -17.81 0.33
C PRO A 57 -0.93 -18.33 1.45
N ASP A 58 -0.33 -18.89 2.50
CA ASP A 58 -1.09 -19.31 3.68
C ASP A 58 -1.55 -18.06 4.46
N MET A 59 -2.84 -17.79 4.39
CA MET A 59 -3.46 -16.65 5.05
C MET A 59 -4.53 -17.14 6.04
N LYS A 60 -4.54 -16.53 7.24
CA LYS A 60 -5.57 -16.75 8.25
C LYS A 60 -6.13 -15.41 8.70
N GLY A 61 -7.32 -15.44 9.27
CA GLY A 61 -8.03 -14.26 9.73
C GLY A 61 -9.39 -14.15 9.06
N TRP A 62 -10.06 -13.06 9.34
CA TRP A 62 -11.42 -12.79 8.91
C TRP A 62 -11.46 -11.53 8.05
N LEU A 63 -12.01 -11.65 6.87
CA LEU A 63 -12.23 -10.53 5.96
C LEU A 63 -13.67 -10.03 6.14
N GLY A 64 -13.83 -8.73 6.37
CA GLY A 64 -15.10 -8.02 6.42
C GLY A 64 -15.01 -6.67 5.75
N GLY A 65 -16.16 -6.01 5.62
CA GLY A 65 -16.22 -4.66 5.07
C GLY A 65 -17.31 -4.48 4.03
N GLU A 66 -17.40 -3.26 3.52
CA GLU A 66 -18.40 -2.93 2.50
C GLU A 66 -17.81 -2.03 1.41
N VAL A 67 -18.33 -2.18 0.19
CA VAL A 67 -18.00 -1.34 -0.95
C VAL A 67 -19.29 -0.79 -1.55
N HIS A 68 -19.37 0.52 -1.65
CA HIS A 68 -20.45 1.25 -2.28
C HIS A 68 -20.06 1.64 -3.70
N TYR A 69 -20.96 1.38 -4.62
CA TYR A 69 -20.89 1.79 -6.02
C TYR A 69 -22.05 2.72 -6.32
N VAL A 70 -21.78 3.91 -6.77
CA VAL A 70 -22.78 4.89 -7.18
C VAL A 70 -22.52 5.34 -8.59
N ASP A 71 -23.51 5.17 -9.47
CA ASP A 71 -23.53 5.74 -10.83
C ASP A 71 -24.56 6.87 -10.86
N LYS A 72 -24.08 8.09 -11.03
CA LYS A 72 -24.88 9.30 -11.07
C LYS A 72 -24.33 10.27 -12.10
N ASP A 73 -25.20 10.79 -12.95
CA ASP A 73 -24.85 11.76 -13.99
C ASP A 73 -23.70 11.29 -14.93
N ASN A 74 -23.68 9.99 -15.25
CA ASN A 74 -22.62 9.29 -15.98
C ASN A 74 -21.25 9.32 -15.30
N GLN A 75 -21.22 9.52 -14.00
CA GLN A 75 -20.01 9.43 -13.17
C GLN A 75 -20.13 8.26 -12.21
N VAL A 76 -19.13 7.42 -12.20
CA VAL A 76 -19.05 6.25 -11.32
C VAL A 76 -18.15 6.55 -10.15
N MET A 77 -18.70 6.47 -8.95
CA MET A 77 -18.00 6.68 -7.69
C MET A 77 -17.92 5.35 -6.92
N PHE A 78 -16.83 5.15 -6.22
CA PHE A 78 -16.66 4.05 -5.27
C PHE A 78 -16.23 4.59 -3.91
N SER A 79 -16.76 4.00 -2.86
CA SER A 79 -16.23 4.18 -1.51
C SER A 79 -16.35 2.88 -0.75
N GLY A 80 -15.50 2.66 0.23
CA GLY A 80 -15.63 1.46 1.04
C GLY A 80 -14.62 1.36 2.15
N ASP A 81 -14.88 0.42 3.03
CA ASP A 81 -13.98 -0.05 4.04
C ASP A 81 -13.75 -1.57 3.89
N VAL A 82 -12.53 -2.00 4.15
CA VAL A 82 -12.15 -3.41 4.18
C VAL A 82 -11.39 -3.67 5.46
N ARG A 83 -11.79 -4.69 6.21
CA ARG A 83 -11.17 -5.09 7.47
C ARG A 83 -10.65 -6.52 7.41
N LEU A 84 -9.48 -6.70 7.98
CA LEU A 84 -8.84 -7.99 8.18
C LEU A 84 -8.58 -8.15 9.68
N ASP A 85 -9.37 -8.99 10.35
CA ASP A 85 -9.21 -9.26 11.77
C ASP A 85 -8.33 -10.50 11.97
N GLU A 86 -7.43 -10.44 12.97
CA GLU A 86 -6.50 -11.52 13.33
C GLU A 86 -5.68 -12.03 12.14
N PHE A 87 -5.20 -11.12 11.30
CA PHE A 87 -4.50 -11.49 10.08
C PHE A 87 -3.16 -12.16 10.35
N VAL A 88 -2.97 -13.32 9.75
CA VAL A 88 -1.71 -14.07 9.75
C VAL A 88 -1.34 -14.39 8.31
N TYR A 89 -0.11 -14.08 7.92
CA TYR A 89 0.44 -14.34 6.60
C TYR A 89 1.69 -15.21 6.71
N GLU A 90 1.69 -16.38 6.03
CA GLU A 90 2.80 -17.37 6.06
C GLU A 90 3.28 -17.66 7.50
N GLY A 91 2.34 -17.82 8.43
CA GLY A 91 2.59 -18.10 9.83
C GLY A 91 3.04 -16.90 10.67
N SER A 92 3.19 -15.71 10.09
CA SER A 92 3.54 -14.48 10.79
C SER A 92 2.28 -13.70 11.17
N PRO A 93 2.03 -13.45 12.48
CA PRO A 93 0.88 -12.66 12.91
C PRO A 93 1.10 -11.19 12.55
N LEU A 94 0.16 -10.63 11.80
CA LEU A 94 0.18 -9.25 11.35
C LEU A 94 -0.90 -8.37 12.00
N GLY A 95 -1.74 -8.94 12.89
CA GLY A 95 -2.76 -8.20 13.63
C GLY A 95 -3.96 -7.76 12.82
N ASP A 96 -4.62 -6.70 13.26
CA ASP A 96 -5.84 -6.20 12.65
C ASP A 96 -5.56 -5.06 11.69
N TRP A 97 -6.22 -5.10 10.54
CA TRP A 97 -6.08 -4.10 9.48
C TRP A 97 -7.43 -3.53 9.07
N GLU A 98 -7.44 -2.25 8.80
CA GLU A 98 -8.59 -1.58 8.19
C GLU A 98 -8.08 -0.66 7.09
N MET A 99 -8.72 -0.74 5.93
CA MET A 99 -8.47 0.15 4.80
C MET A 99 -9.76 0.83 4.43
N ASN A 100 -9.74 2.15 4.39
CA ASN A 100 -10.84 2.97 3.90
C ASN A 100 -10.39 3.70 2.66
N GLY A 101 -11.28 3.80 1.69
CA GLY A 101 -10.94 4.48 0.45
C GLY A 101 -12.15 5.03 -0.27
N VAL A 102 -11.90 6.09 -1.05
CA VAL A 102 -12.88 6.71 -1.92
C VAL A 102 -12.25 6.96 -3.29
N TYR A 103 -13.03 6.72 -4.33
CA TYR A 103 -12.72 7.09 -5.70
C TYR A 103 -13.82 7.99 -6.23
N LEU A 104 -13.45 9.16 -6.72
CA LEU A 104 -14.34 10.17 -7.27
C LEU A 104 -13.84 10.59 -8.65
N PRO A 105 -14.66 10.41 -9.72
CA PRO A 105 -14.35 11.00 -11.01
C PRO A 105 -14.56 12.51 -10.94
N GLY A 106 -13.64 13.25 -11.51
CA GLY A 106 -13.75 14.69 -11.73
C GLY A 106 -14.29 15.03 -13.11
N ASN A 107 -14.18 16.29 -13.49
CA ASN A 107 -14.45 16.74 -14.83
C ASN A 107 -13.20 16.56 -15.70
N ASN A 108 -13.36 16.35 -17.01
CA ASN A 108 -12.26 16.27 -17.99
C ASN A 108 -11.28 15.11 -17.75
N ASP A 109 -11.79 13.91 -17.54
CA ASP A 109 -10.99 12.69 -17.31
C ASP A 109 -10.04 12.80 -16.11
N GLU A 110 -10.45 13.51 -15.07
CA GLU A 110 -9.81 13.53 -13.77
C GLU A 110 -10.34 12.40 -12.91
N HIS A 111 -9.46 11.78 -12.13
CA HIS A 111 -9.79 10.69 -11.23
C HIS A 111 -9.12 10.94 -9.88
N HIS A 112 -9.92 11.13 -8.84
CA HIS A 112 -9.45 11.37 -7.48
C HIS A 112 -9.55 10.08 -6.67
N VAL A 113 -8.49 9.76 -5.96
CA VAL A 113 -8.44 8.65 -5.00
C VAL A 113 -7.95 9.20 -3.66
N ASP A 114 -8.59 8.79 -2.60
CA ASP A 114 -8.15 9.09 -1.24
C ASP A 114 -8.41 7.89 -0.35
N GLY A 115 -7.50 7.60 0.59
CA GLY A 115 -7.67 6.48 1.48
C GLY A 115 -6.60 6.41 2.57
N PHE A 116 -6.93 5.69 3.63
CA PHE A 116 -6.05 5.48 4.75
C PHE A 116 -6.05 4.02 5.23
N ILE A 117 -4.97 3.66 5.91
CA ILE A 117 -4.74 2.32 6.43
C ILE A 117 -4.54 2.43 7.94
N LEU A 118 -5.35 1.67 8.69
CA LEU A 118 -5.15 1.46 10.12
C LEU A 118 -4.55 0.08 10.36
N HIS A 119 -3.70 0.01 11.35
CA HIS A 119 -3.15 -1.23 11.87
C HIS A 119 -3.35 -1.27 13.38
N ASN A 120 -4.05 -2.29 13.87
CA ASN A 120 -4.48 -2.40 15.27
C ASN A 120 -5.18 -1.12 15.79
N GLY A 121 -6.03 -0.51 14.93
CA GLY A 121 -6.81 0.69 15.25
C GLY A 121 -6.03 2.01 15.21
N ILE A 122 -4.77 2.00 14.78
CA ILE A 122 -3.93 3.21 14.62
C ILE A 122 -3.73 3.46 13.13
N GLU A 123 -3.97 4.68 12.67
CA GLU A 123 -3.68 5.09 11.30
C GLU A 123 -2.16 5.13 11.09
N ILE A 124 -1.68 4.27 10.18
CA ILE A 124 -0.25 4.14 9.87
C ILE A 124 0.11 4.68 8.49
N ALA A 125 -0.87 4.87 7.64
CA ALA A 125 -0.67 5.47 6.32
C ALA A 125 -1.94 6.15 5.83
N HIS A 126 -1.76 7.29 5.16
CA HIS A 126 -2.78 7.99 4.38
C HIS A 126 -2.21 8.31 3.01
N ALA A 127 -3.00 8.14 1.96
CA ALA A 127 -2.60 8.48 0.61
C ALA A 127 -3.77 9.08 -0.16
N GLY A 128 -3.49 10.19 -0.85
CA GLY A 128 -4.43 10.84 -1.76
C GLY A 128 -3.78 11.08 -3.10
N GLY A 129 -4.56 11.04 -4.18
CA GLY A 129 -4.01 11.24 -5.52
C GLY A 129 -5.01 11.67 -6.55
N LEU A 130 -4.46 12.25 -7.60
CA LEU A 130 -5.15 12.66 -8.81
C LEU A 130 -4.46 11.99 -10.01
N TYR A 131 -5.25 11.32 -10.83
CA TYR A 131 -4.85 10.91 -12.16
C TYR A 131 -5.66 11.72 -13.17
N GLN A 132 -5.00 12.21 -14.21
CA GLN A 132 -5.64 13.00 -15.23
C GLN A 132 -5.06 12.70 -16.62
N THR A 133 -5.91 12.86 -17.64
CA THR A 133 -5.48 12.79 -19.05
C THR A 133 -5.73 14.12 -19.72
N ASP A 134 -4.70 14.71 -20.32
CA ASP A 134 -4.83 15.97 -21.03
C ASP A 134 -5.55 15.81 -22.40
N SER A 135 -5.87 16.93 -23.03
CA SER A 135 -6.52 16.94 -24.35
C SER A 135 -5.68 16.33 -25.48
N GLN A 136 -4.41 16.04 -25.23
CA GLN A 136 -3.47 15.42 -26.17
C GLN A 136 -3.31 13.92 -25.89
N GLY A 137 -3.95 13.42 -24.83
CA GLY A 137 -3.84 12.03 -24.40
C GLY A 137 -2.61 11.72 -23.55
N ASN A 138 -1.94 12.75 -23.00
CA ASN A 138 -0.88 12.53 -22.05
C ASN A 138 -1.47 12.29 -20.66
N GLU A 139 -0.98 11.25 -20.01
CA GLU A 139 -1.38 10.86 -18.67
C GLU A 139 -0.43 11.48 -17.63
N ASP A 140 -1.00 12.03 -16.57
CA ASP A 140 -0.28 12.59 -15.44
C ASP A 140 -0.86 12.09 -14.11
N ILE A 141 0.02 11.85 -13.15
CA ILE A 141 -0.35 11.46 -11.80
C ILE A 141 0.25 12.43 -10.79
N SER A 142 -0.54 12.79 -9.80
CA SER A 142 -0.08 13.52 -8.62
C SER A 142 -0.65 12.84 -7.40
N ALA A 143 0.19 12.40 -6.48
CA ALA A 143 -0.25 11.75 -5.25
C ALA A 143 0.66 12.10 -4.09
N ASP A 144 0.08 12.17 -2.92
CA ASP A 144 0.78 12.37 -1.66
C ASP A 144 0.49 11.19 -0.74
N MET A 145 1.51 10.76 0.00
CA MET A 145 1.40 9.71 1.00
C MET A 145 2.05 10.18 2.30
N GLU A 146 1.37 9.99 3.40
CA GLU A 146 1.86 10.21 4.76
C GLU A 146 1.96 8.86 5.48
N LEU A 147 3.09 8.63 6.14
CA LEU A 147 3.34 7.48 6.99
C LEU A 147 3.45 7.93 8.43
N ASN A 148 2.65 7.33 9.30
CA ASN A 148 2.59 7.63 10.73
C ASN A 148 2.98 6.40 11.54
N GLU A 149 4.16 6.44 12.17
CA GLU A 149 4.65 5.32 13.00
C GLU A 149 4.52 3.94 12.33
N PHE A 150 4.69 3.89 11.01
CA PHE A 150 4.55 2.66 10.22
C PHE A 150 5.51 1.58 10.75
N PRO A 151 5.01 0.47 11.30
CA PRO A 151 5.86 -0.52 11.94
C PRO A 151 6.54 -1.41 10.89
N LEU A 152 7.88 -1.34 10.83
CA LEU A 152 8.65 -2.03 9.80
C LEU A 152 8.61 -3.57 9.89
N TYR A 153 8.25 -4.14 11.03
CA TYR A 153 8.11 -5.60 11.15
C TYR A 153 7.04 -6.20 10.20
N ILE A 154 6.08 -5.37 9.77
CA ILE A 154 5.01 -5.77 8.85
C ILE A 154 5.55 -6.30 7.52
N ILE A 155 6.70 -5.78 7.07
CA ILE A 155 7.31 -6.18 5.79
C ILE A 155 8.06 -7.52 5.87
N ASN A 156 8.40 -8.00 7.08
CA ASN A 156 9.23 -9.19 7.26
C ASN A 156 8.67 -10.47 6.62
N PRO A 157 7.36 -10.76 6.67
CA PRO A 157 6.80 -11.95 6.03
C PRO A 157 6.94 -11.97 4.50
N PHE A 158 7.14 -10.80 3.89
CA PHE A 158 7.30 -10.64 2.44
C PHE A 158 8.77 -10.71 1.99
N VAL A 159 9.71 -10.76 2.94
CA VAL A 159 11.14 -10.93 2.63
C VAL A 159 11.42 -12.40 2.33
N PRO A 160 11.95 -12.74 1.14
CA PRO A 160 12.25 -14.12 0.79
C PRO A 160 13.21 -14.77 1.79
N GLU A 161 12.96 -16.05 2.12
CA GLU A 161 13.83 -16.89 2.95
C GLU A 161 14.18 -16.29 4.32
N LYS A 162 13.44 -15.25 4.78
CA LYS A 162 13.73 -14.53 6.03
C LYS A 162 15.20 -14.06 6.15
N MET A 163 15.80 -13.73 5.01
CA MET A 163 17.21 -13.27 4.98
C MET A 163 17.44 -12.00 5.79
N VAL A 164 16.41 -11.16 5.89
CA VAL A 164 16.47 -9.89 6.61
C VAL A 164 15.20 -9.73 7.45
N GLU A 165 15.37 -9.28 8.68
CA GLU A 165 14.26 -8.88 9.55
C GLU A 165 14.41 -7.42 9.94
N PHE A 166 13.33 -6.67 9.83
CA PHE A 166 13.27 -5.27 10.21
C PHE A 166 12.44 -5.08 11.49
N GLY A 167 12.83 -4.12 12.30
CA GLY A 167 12.08 -3.62 13.45
C GLY A 167 12.23 -2.11 13.55
N GLY A 168 11.43 -1.49 14.43
CA GLY A 168 11.31 -0.05 14.54
C GLY A 168 10.16 0.48 13.71
N LYS A 169 10.10 1.80 13.56
CA LYS A 169 9.00 2.50 12.88
C LYS A 169 9.53 3.48 11.84
N MET A 170 8.71 3.81 10.90
CA MET A 170 8.98 4.81 9.86
C MET A 170 7.88 5.86 9.84
N ASN A 171 8.29 7.12 9.76
CA ASN A 171 7.41 8.27 9.59
C ASN A 171 7.83 9.01 8.33
N GLY A 172 6.93 9.73 7.69
CA GLY A 172 7.35 10.58 6.60
C GLY A 172 6.26 10.92 5.62
N THR A 173 6.64 11.74 4.67
CA THR A 173 5.77 12.15 3.57
C THR A 173 6.48 11.88 2.25
N LEU A 174 5.73 11.34 1.31
CA LEU A 174 6.18 11.09 -0.07
C LEU A 174 5.18 11.73 -1.02
N ALA A 175 5.68 12.48 -1.98
CA ALA A 175 4.91 13.00 -3.09
C ALA A 175 5.33 12.28 -4.38
N MET A 176 4.37 11.90 -5.18
CA MET A 176 4.55 11.26 -6.48
C MET A 176 3.99 12.18 -7.56
N SER A 177 4.70 12.39 -8.66
CA SER A 177 4.23 13.24 -9.75
C SER A 177 4.80 12.81 -11.10
N GLY A 178 4.09 13.20 -12.18
CA GLY A 178 4.50 12.97 -13.56
C GLY A 178 3.80 11.79 -14.22
N SER A 179 4.39 11.23 -15.26
CA SER A 179 3.79 10.12 -16.01
C SER A 179 3.61 8.86 -15.15
N PRO A 180 2.45 8.18 -15.17
CA PRO A 180 2.21 6.94 -14.44
C PRO A 180 3.21 5.81 -14.76
N MET A 181 3.77 5.82 -15.97
CA MET A 181 4.76 4.83 -16.38
C MET A 181 6.15 5.06 -15.75
N LYS A 182 6.44 6.28 -15.33
CA LYS A 182 7.72 6.65 -14.71
C LYS A 182 7.51 7.86 -13.77
N PRO A 183 6.83 7.69 -12.65
CA PRO A 183 6.62 8.78 -11.72
C PRO A 183 7.91 9.17 -10.99
N ALA A 184 8.04 10.45 -10.68
CA ALA A 184 9.06 10.96 -9.77
C ALA A 184 8.54 10.92 -8.34
N LEU A 185 9.31 10.30 -7.44
CA LEU A 185 9.02 10.25 -6.00
C LEU A 185 9.93 11.25 -5.27
N ASN A 186 9.32 12.10 -4.45
CA ASN A 186 10.01 13.09 -3.64
C ASN A 186 9.47 13.07 -2.22
N GLY A 187 10.33 13.31 -1.22
CA GLY A 187 9.86 13.35 0.16
C GLY A 187 10.94 13.14 1.19
N THR A 188 10.50 12.87 2.40
CA THR A 188 11.38 12.66 3.55
C THR A 188 10.87 11.48 4.37
N LEU A 189 11.76 10.57 4.72
CA LEU A 189 11.49 9.43 5.58
C LEU A 189 12.29 9.55 6.88
N GLY A 190 11.61 9.61 8.00
CA GLY A 190 12.20 9.54 9.34
C GLY A 190 12.20 8.10 9.82
N LEU A 191 13.30 7.68 10.42
CA LEU A 191 13.48 6.34 10.98
C LEU A 191 13.49 6.46 12.50
N ASP A 192 12.60 5.73 13.17
CA ASP A 192 12.56 5.66 14.63
C ASP A 192 12.95 4.28 15.11
N SER A 193 14.10 4.22 15.80
CA SER A 193 14.61 2.99 16.41
C SER A 193 14.72 1.82 15.43
N VAL A 194 15.01 2.12 14.17
CA VAL A 194 15.06 1.12 13.11
C VAL A 194 16.26 0.21 13.28
N VAL A 195 15.98 -1.08 13.25
CA VAL A 195 16.99 -2.15 13.28
C VAL A 195 16.78 -3.10 12.10
N MET A 196 17.88 -3.63 11.60
CA MET A 196 17.90 -4.67 10.60
C MET A 196 18.71 -5.85 11.15
N ALA A 197 18.13 -7.01 11.17
CA ALA A 197 18.82 -8.25 11.55
C ALA A 197 19.02 -9.14 10.33
N LEU A 198 20.15 -9.82 10.30
CA LEU A 198 20.50 -10.88 9.35
C LEU A 198 20.62 -12.17 10.17
N PRO A 199 19.53 -12.92 10.37
CA PRO A 199 19.49 -14.06 11.30
C PRO A 199 20.57 -15.11 11.03
N ASP A 200 20.76 -15.49 9.77
CA ASP A 200 21.74 -16.51 9.36
C ASP A 200 23.18 -16.13 9.69
N MET A 201 23.48 -14.84 9.71
CA MET A 201 24.81 -14.31 10.03
C MET A 201 24.96 -13.89 11.48
N SER A 202 23.87 -13.96 12.27
CA SER A 202 23.83 -13.43 13.64
C SER A 202 24.27 -11.96 13.72
N LEU A 203 23.98 -11.17 12.67
CA LEU A 203 24.32 -9.77 12.60
C LEU A 203 23.08 -8.92 12.86
N ARG A 204 23.31 -7.80 13.55
CA ARG A 204 22.27 -6.79 13.80
C ARG A 204 22.83 -5.40 13.59
N PHE A 205 22.09 -4.58 12.88
CA PHE A 205 22.41 -3.20 12.59
C PHE A 205 21.33 -2.31 13.15
N ARG A 206 21.72 -1.18 13.73
CA ARG A 206 20.82 -0.09 14.09
C ARG A 206 21.10 1.06 13.15
N PHE A 207 20.03 1.66 12.63
CA PHE A 207 20.11 2.83 11.77
C PHE A 207 20.11 4.11 12.59
N ASP A 208 20.66 5.17 12.01
CA ASP A 208 20.56 6.54 12.51
C ASP A 208 19.09 6.99 12.48
N ASP A 209 18.72 7.87 13.40
CA ASP A 209 17.38 8.48 13.43
C ASP A 209 17.31 9.73 12.52
N LYS A 210 18.37 10.01 11.76
CA LYS A 210 18.37 11.08 10.76
C LYS A 210 17.39 10.80 9.64
N PRO A 211 16.67 11.82 9.16
CA PRO A 211 15.77 11.65 8.03
C PRO A 211 16.55 11.32 6.75
N VAL A 212 16.00 10.39 5.97
CA VAL A 212 16.47 10.05 4.63
C VAL A 212 15.62 10.82 3.63
N GLN A 213 16.28 11.48 2.68
CA GLN A 213 15.59 12.21 1.63
C GLN A 213 15.32 11.31 0.42
N MET A 214 14.14 11.43 -0.16
CA MET A 214 13.80 10.89 -1.46
C MET A 214 13.77 12.05 -2.46
N VAL A 215 14.63 12.03 -3.46
CA VAL A 215 14.72 13.07 -4.50
C VAL A 215 14.74 12.40 -5.86
N ASP A 216 13.75 12.69 -6.69
CA ASP A 216 13.59 12.09 -8.01
C ASP A 216 13.74 10.56 -8.00
N SER A 217 13.02 9.92 -7.09
CA SER A 217 13.05 8.47 -6.87
C SER A 217 14.40 7.90 -6.43
N ARG A 218 15.26 8.74 -5.84
CA ARG A 218 16.56 8.34 -5.26
C ARG A 218 16.56 8.58 -3.76
N LEU A 219 16.97 7.58 -3.00
CA LEU A 219 17.23 7.74 -1.57
C LEU A 219 18.59 8.40 -1.38
N THR A 220 18.61 9.59 -0.80
CA THR A 220 19.81 10.37 -0.53
C THR A 220 20.18 10.29 0.94
N PHE A 221 21.39 9.84 1.23
CA PHE A 221 21.96 9.72 2.56
C PHE A 221 23.04 10.77 2.77
N ASN A 222 22.90 11.58 3.83
CA ASN A 222 23.86 12.61 4.22
C ASN A 222 24.39 12.31 5.62
N ASP A 223 25.65 11.89 5.70
CA ASP A 223 26.29 11.49 6.96
C ASP A 223 25.43 10.55 7.81
N PHE A 224 24.78 9.61 7.13
CA PHE A 224 23.87 8.65 7.73
C PHE A 224 24.66 7.50 8.36
N SER A 225 24.43 7.23 9.63
CA SER A 225 25.21 6.25 10.40
C SER A 225 24.46 4.92 10.55
N ILE A 226 25.17 3.84 10.28
CA ILE A 226 24.72 2.47 10.56
C ILE A 226 25.65 1.86 11.61
N TYR A 227 25.08 1.38 12.70
CA TYR A 227 25.79 0.84 13.85
C TYR A 227 25.70 -0.68 13.84
N ALA A 228 26.84 -1.34 13.65
CA ALA A 228 26.96 -2.77 13.91
C ALA A 228 27.26 -3.00 15.40
N GLN A 229 26.83 -4.15 15.93
CA GLN A 229 27.03 -4.49 17.35
C GLN A 229 28.51 -4.42 17.76
N GLY A 230 28.80 -3.59 18.75
CA GLY A 230 30.14 -3.47 19.35
C GLY A 230 31.22 -2.81 18.48
N LYS A 231 30.85 -2.11 17.39
CA LYS A 231 31.78 -1.44 16.46
C LYS A 231 31.46 0.03 16.28
N SER A 232 32.44 0.77 15.77
CA SER A 232 32.20 2.14 15.27
C SER A 232 31.16 2.12 14.13
N PRO A 233 30.34 3.18 14.01
CA PRO A 233 29.35 3.25 12.94
C PRO A 233 30.02 3.30 11.57
N PHE A 234 29.32 2.75 10.59
CA PHE A 234 29.58 3.04 9.18
C PHE A 234 28.81 4.30 8.81
N THR A 235 29.44 5.24 8.18
CA THR A 235 28.77 6.44 7.67
C THR A 235 28.56 6.29 6.16
N ILE A 236 27.32 6.52 5.73
CA ILE A 236 26.92 6.48 4.32
C ILE A 236 26.66 7.90 3.85
N ASN A 237 27.26 8.24 2.72
CA ASN A 237 27.02 9.46 1.97
C ASN A 237 26.81 9.06 0.51
N GLY A 238 25.72 9.49 -0.09
CA GLY A 238 25.43 9.22 -1.50
C GLY A 238 23.99 8.81 -1.74
N ASP A 239 23.71 8.41 -2.96
CA ASP A 239 22.38 8.08 -3.44
C ASP A 239 22.23 6.58 -3.67
N VAL A 240 21.05 6.06 -3.33
CA VAL A 240 20.61 4.71 -3.67
C VAL A 240 19.43 4.82 -4.63
N ILE A 241 19.56 4.17 -5.79
CA ILE A 241 18.48 4.09 -6.78
C ILE A 241 17.78 2.76 -6.55
N PRO A 242 16.48 2.77 -6.20
CA PRO A 242 15.70 1.53 -6.16
C PRO A 242 15.72 0.88 -7.55
N ALA A 243 16.09 -0.40 -7.62
CA ALA A 243 16.09 -1.13 -8.88
C ALA A 243 14.64 -1.39 -9.30
N THR A 244 14.14 -0.62 -10.26
CA THR A 244 12.95 -1.00 -11.02
C THR A 244 13.37 -2.00 -12.08
N HIS A 245 12.65 -3.10 -12.24
CA HIS A 245 12.88 -4.09 -13.30
C HIS A 245 13.04 -3.39 -14.66
N HIS A 246 14.19 -3.66 -15.35
CA HIS A 246 14.61 -3.16 -16.65
C HIS A 246 15.18 -1.74 -16.71
N GLN A 247 16.37 -1.53 -16.15
CA GLN A 247 17.30 -0.58 -16.74
C GLN A 247 18.63 -1.29 -17.02
N ASN A 248 18.98 -1.39 -18.30
CA ASN A 248 20.35 -1.62 -18.72
C ASN A 248 21.17 -0.42 -18.24
N VAL A 249 21.90 -0.57 -17.15
CA VAL A 249 22.86 0.43 -16.68
C VAL A 249 24.05 0.35 -17.61
N PRO A 250 24.44 1.44 -18.28
CA PRO A 250 25.71 1.47 -19.05
C PRO A 250 26.88 1.28 -18.08
N ASP A 251 27.81 0.43 -18.46
CA ASP A 251 28.94 -0.08 -17.66
C ASP A 251 30.06 0.97 -17.42
N ASP A 252 29.85 2.25 -17.75
CA ASP A 252 30.92 3.24 -17.91
C ASP A 252 31.28 4.07 -16.67
N ASN A 253 30.75 3.79 -15.47
CA ASN A 253 31.05 4.57 -14.27
C ASN A 253 31.53 3.76 -13.06
N ILE A 254 32.43 2.81 -13.26
CA ILE A 254 33.19 2.22 -12.17
C ILE A 254 34.49 3.03 -12.00
N GLY A 255 34.40 4.11 -11.25
CA GLY A 255 35.60 4.88 -10.90
C GLY A 255 35.33 6.03 -9.95
N LYS A 256 35.76 5.82 -8.71
CA LYS A 256 35.93 6.76 -7.60
C LYS A 256 34.73 6.97 -6.66
N GLY A 257 34.69 6.17 -5.63
CA GLY A 257 34.26 6.64 -4.29
C GLY A 257 32.78 6.69 -3.98
N ASN A 258 31.89 6.40 -4.91
CA ASN A 258 30.46 6.31 -4.64
C ASN A 258 30.07 4.83 -4.55
N CYS A 259 29.68 4.40 -3.36
CA CYS A 259 29.10 3.08 -3.16
C CYS A 259 27.64 3.14 -3.68
N THR A 260 27.42 2.64 -4.89
CA THR A 260 26.07 2.48 -5.43
C THR A 260 25.53 1.15 -4.91
N LEU A 261 24.68 1.19 -3.88
CA LEU A 261 24.01 0.01 -3.36
C LEU A 261 22.72 -0.19 -4.18
N TYR A 262 22.65 -1.26 -4.98
CA TYR A 262 21.41 -1.66 -5.62
C TYR A 262 20.58 -2.48 -4.65
N VAL A 263 19.45 -1.94 -4.19
CA VAL A 263 18.44 -2.69 -3.44
C VAL A 263 17.32 -3.03 -4.40
N ALA A 264 17.19 -4.30 -4.75
CA ALA A 264 16.01 -4.78 -5.45
C ALA A 264 14.85 -4.86 -4.45
N LEU A 265 13.87 -4.01 -4.58
CA LEU A 265 12.56 -4.19 -3.96
C LEU A 265 11.72 -5.04 -4.93
N PHE A 266 11.33 -6.21 -4.46
CA PHE A 266 10.45 -7.14 -5.19
C PHE A 266 8.99 -6.76 -5.00
#